data_7e966350bb5cc6a9594c4377d6f154c5
#
_entry.id   7e966350bb5cc6a9594c4377d6f154c5
#
_cell.length_a   1.000
_cell.length_b   1.000
_cell.length_c   1.000
_cell.angle_alpha   90.00
_cell.angle_beta   90.00
_cell.angle_gamma   90.00
#
_symmetry.space_group_name_H-M   'P 1'
#
loop_
_entity.id
_entity.type
_entity.pdbx_description
1 polymer ?
#
loop_
_entity_poly.entity_id
_entity_poly.type
_entity_poly.pdbx_seq_one_letter_code
_entity_poly.pdbx_strand_id
1 'polypeptide(L)'
;MKRAPFRHSGGKQIPSLRQLHPEPTVLINPDTGKIYGIDDGSWVIIETSLGKITQKVAFDSAIDPEIICADYGWWKPEAPESDLSGWQDSNVNILIDYGEGVGKELGTPQLRGIPCRICPSAQSM
;
A
#
# COMPACT_ATOMS: atom_id res chain seq x y z
N MET A 1 3.84 -11.61 11.61
CA MET A 1 3.22 -10.76 10.58
C MET A 1 1.74 -11.11 10.44
N LYS A 2 0.87 -10.20 10.79
CA LYS A 2 -0.58 -10.44 10.69
C LYS A 2 -0.97 -10.35 9.20
N ARG A 3 -1.34 -11.47 8.61
CA ARG A 3 -1.77 -11.48 7.19
C ARG A 3 -3.16 -10.86 7.07
N ALA A 4 -3.35 -10.03 6.04
CA ALA A 4 -4.68 -9.57 5.70
C ALA A 4 -5.61 -10.75 5.39
N PRO A 5 -6.88 -10.68 5.74
CA PRO A 5 -7.84 -11.78 5.57
C PRO A 5 -8.24 -12.00 4.10
N PHE A 6 -7.71 -11.19 3.19
CA PHE A 6 -8.05 -11.24 1.78
C PHE A 6 -7.10 -12.13 0.99
N ARG A 7 -7.64 -12.82 0.00
CA ARG A 7 -6.84 -13.54 -0.98
C ARG A 7 -6.66 -12.65 -2.21
N HIS A 8 -5.44 -12.17 -2.43
CA HIS A 8 -5.14 -11.20 -3.48
C HIS A 8 -6.06 -9.97 -3.38
N SER A 9 -6.73 -9.59 -4.46
CA SER A 9 -7.70 -8.50 -4.47
C SER A 9 -9.10 -8.91 -4.04
N GLY A 10 -9.38 -10.21 -3.89
CA GLY A 10 -10.71 -10.73 -3.54
C GLY A 10 -11.03 -10.67 -2.05
N GLY A 11 -12.32 -10.57 -1.73
CA GLY A 11 -12.84 -10.65 -0.37
C GLY A 11 -13.19 -9.31 0.29
N LYS A 12 -12.77 -8.18 -0.26
CA LYS A 12 -13.06 -6.85 0.30
C LYS A 12 -14.55 -6.48 0.27
N GLN A 13 -15.30 -7.09 -0.62
CA GLN A 13 -16.74 -6.95 -0.72
C GLN A 13 -17.52 -7.75 0.35
N ILE A 14 -16.83 -8.61 1.11
CA ILE A 14 -17.43 -9.42 2.17
C ILE A 14 -17.31 -8.68 3.50
N PRO A 15 -18.42 -8.20 4.12
CA PRO A 15 -18.35 -7.34 5.31
C PRO A 15 -17.58 -7.95 6.47
N SER A 16 -17.75 -9.25 6.74
CA SER A 16 -17.05 -9.92 7.84
C SER A 16 -15.54 -9.97 7.67
N LEU A 17 -15.04 -10.08 6.43
CA LEU A 17 -13.63 -10.03 6.13
C LEU A 17 -13.11 -8.58 6.14
N ARG A 18 -13.88 -7.64 5.60
CA ARG A 18 -13.50 -6.23 5.55
C ARG A 18 -13.34 -5.63 6.95
N GLN A 19 -14.15 -6.05 7.94
CA GLN A 19 -14.03 -5.62 9.33
C GLN A 19 -12.71 -6.01 9.98
N LEU A 20 -12.09 -7.11 9.54
CA LEU A 20 -10.80 -7.56 10.07
C LEU A 20 -9.62 -6.71 9.55
N HIS A 21 -9.77 -6.08 8.41
CA HIS A 21 -8.75 -5.24 7.78
C HIS A 21 -9.44 -4.16 6.93
N PRO A 22 -9.96 -3.11 7.58
CA PRO A 22 -10.88 -2.18 6.91
C PRO A 22 -10.20 -1.19 5.95
N GLU A 23 -8.90 -0.97 6.13
CA GLU A 23 -8.16 0.07 5.40
C GLU A 23 -6.83 -0.47 4.87
N PRO A 24 -6.34 0.07 3.73
CA PRO A 24 -5.04 -0.32 3.20
C PRO A 24 -3.94 0.09 4.19
N THR A 25 -3.05 -0.84 4.50
CA THR A 25 -2.06 -0.67 5.56
C THR A 25 -0.65 -0.85 5.02
N VAL A 26 0.23 0.09 5.36
CA VAL A 26 1.66 -0.03 5.13
C VAL A 26 2.38 -0.27 6.46
N LEU A 27 3.22 -1.31 6.49
CA LEU A 27 4.05 -1.59 7.67
C LEU A 27 5.36 -0.84 7.54
N ILE A 28 5.73 -0.10 8.58
CA ILE A 28 7.02 0.59 8.68
C ILE A 28 7.65 0.35 10.06
N ASN A 29 8.97 0.43 10.12
CA ASN A 29 9.67 0.40 11.40
C ASN A 29 9.36 1.67 12.20
N PRO A 30 9.17 1.59 13.53
CA PRO A 30 8.97 2.78 14.37
C PRO A 30 10.07 3.85 14.25
N ASP A 31 11.31 3.44 14.04
CA ASP A 31 12.43 4.38 13.84
C ASP A 31 12.29 5.17 12.53
N THR A 32 11.78 4.53 11.49
CA THR A 32 11.44 5.20 10.24
C THR A 32 10.35 6.26 10.47
N GLY A 33 9.35 5.93 11.25
CA GLY A 33 8.32 6.89 11.66
C GLY A 33 8.89 8.13 12.33
N LYS A 34 9.83 7.96 13.25
CA LYS A 34 10.50 9.07 13.93
C LYS A 34 11.30 9.96 12.97
N ILE A 35 12.02 9.35 12.04
CA ILE A 35 12.85 10.09 11.06
C ILE A 35 12.00 10.96 10.15
N TYR A 36 10.85 10.46 9.69
CA TYR A 36 10.00 11.14 8.72
C TYR A 36 8.78 11.85 9.33
N GLY A 37 8.68 11.89 10.65
CA GLY A 37 7.56 12.56 11.34
C GLY A 37 6.23 11.87 11.11
N ILE A 38 6.23 10.53 11.08
CA ILE A 38 5.05 9.71 10.82
C ILE A 38 4.63 8.99 12.10
N ASP A 39 3.36 9.13 12.48
CA ASP A 39 2.79 8.47 13.63
C ASP A 39 2.11 7.15 13.27
N ASP A 40 2.10 6.20 14.22
CA ASP A 40 1.34 4.97 14.08
C ASP A 40 -0.15 5.27 13.90
N GLY A 41 -0.80 4.62 12.95
CA GLY A 41 -2.21 4.85 12.64
C GLY A 41 -2.50 6.09 11.79
N SER A 42 -1.50 6.88 11.43
CA SER A 42 -1.66 8.02 10.53
C SER A 42 -1.67 7.58 9.06
N TRP A 43 -2.16 8.45 8.18
CA TRP A 43 -2.10 8.23 6.74
C TRP A 43 -0.82 8.79 6.16
N VAL A 44 -0.25 8.07 5.20
CA VAL A 44 0.97 8.47 4.49
C VAL A 44 0.79 8.39 2.99
N ILE A 45 1.58 9.19 2.29
CA ILE A 45 1.73 9.11 0.85
C ILE A 45 2.97 8.27 0.57
N ILE A 46 2.82 7.25 -0.27
CA ILE A 46 3.90 6.45 -0.83
C ILE A 46 4.04 6.83 -2.29
N GLU A 47 5.21 7.25 -2.70
CA GLU A 47 5.46 7.79 -4.03
C GLU A 47 6.65 7.10 -4.69
N THR A 48 6.49 6.79 -5.96
CA THR A 48 7.57 6.38 -6.87
C THR A 48 7.64 7.34 -8.05
N SER A 49 8.55 7.11 -8.99
CA SER A 49 8.62 7.90 -10.23
C SER A 49 7.35 7.81 -11.10
N LEU A 50 6.49 6.82 -10.87
CA LEU A 50 5.31 6.55 -11.68
C LEU A 50 4.01 7.11 -11.10
N GLY A 51 3.95 7.33 -9.81
CA GLY A 51 2.75 7.82 -9.16
C GLY A 51 2.84 7.80 -7.64
N LYS A 52 1.70 8.01 -7.01
CA LYS A 52 1.58 8.04 -5.57
C LYS A 52 0.27 7.39 -5.13
N ILE A 53 0.32 6.78 -3.94
CA ILE A 53 -0.85 6.21 -3.27
C ILE A 53 -0.85 6.62 -1.81
N THR A 54 -1.99 6.44 -1.14
CA THR A 54 -2.11 6.63 0.31
C THR A 54 -2.46 5.34 1.00
N GLN A 55 -1.79 5.06 2.11
CA GLN A 55 -2.11 3.93 2.99
C GLN A 55 -1.96 4.35 4.45
N LYS A 56 -2.60 3.61 5.34
CA LYS A 56 -2.54 3.84 6.77
C LYS A 56 -1.34 3.12 7.38
N VAL A 57 -0.60 3.81 8.22
CA VAL A 57 0.61 3.25 8.85
C VAL A 57 0.26 2.30 10.00
N ALA A 58 0.94 1.17 10.03
CA ALA A 58 1.06 0.33 11.19
C ALA A 58 2.54 0.11 11.50
N PHE A 59 2.97 0.44 12.71
CA PHE A 59 4.33 0.20 13.14
C PHE A 59 4.58 -1.28 13.38
N ASP A 60 5.68 -1.79 12.84
CA ASP A 60 6.16 -3.15 13.06
C ASP A 60 7.68 -3.14 13.17
N SER A 61 8.19 -3.42 14.37
CA SER A 61 9.63 -3.43 14.65
C SER A 61 10.39 -4.56 13.93
N ALA A 62 9.68 -5.55 13.39
CA ALA A 62 10.28 -6.61 12.57
C ALA A 62 10.60 -6.16 11.14
N ILE A 63 10.07 -5.02 10.71
CA ILE A 63 10.39 -4.44 9.41
C ILE A 63 11.72 -3.69 9.51
N ASP A 64 12.60 -3.91 8.54
CA ASP A 64 13.86 -3.15 8.44
C ASP A 64 13.58 -1.65 8.29
N PRO A 65 14.33 -0.77 8.98
CA PRO A 65 14.12 0.68 8.88
C PRO A 65 14.20 1.28 7.46
N GLU A 66 14.90 0.62 6.56
CA GLU A 66 15.04 1.06 5.16
C GLU A 66 13.96 0.50 4.23
N ILE A 67 13.03 -0.30 4.75
CA ILE A 67 12.00 -0.99 3.97
C ILE A 67 10.61 -0.61 4.47
N ILE A 68 9.66 -0.53 3.55
CA ILE A 68 8.23 -0.47 3.86
C ILE A 68 7.51 -1.63 3.18
N CYS A 69 6.45 -2.12 3.80
CA CYS A 69 5.63 -3.21 3.26
C CYS A 69 4.19 -2.70 3.07
N ALA A 70 3.85 -2.32 1.86
CA ALA A 70 2.52 -1.85 1.52
C ALA A 70 1.57 -2.99 1.18
N ASP A 71 0.28 -2.84 1.51
CA ASP A 71 -0.76 -3.75 1.07
C ASP A 71 -0.90 -3.72 -0.45
N TYR A 72 -1.10 -4.89 -1.05
CA TYR A 72 -1.35 -5.04 -2.48
C TYR A 72 -2.81 -5.36 -2.78
N GLY A 73 -3.23 -5.12 -4.03
CA GLY A 73 -4.56 -5.48 -4.52
C GLY A 73 -5.70 -4.71 -3.85
N TRP A 74 -5.47 -3.50 -3.37
CA TRP A 74 -6.49 -2.73 -2.66
C TRP A 74 -7.48 -2.08 -3.63
N TRP A 75 -8.75 -2.13 -3.27
CA TRP A 75 -9.86 -1.44 -3.92
C TRP A 75 -11.01 -1.28 -2.92
N LYS A 76 -11.99 -0.45 -3.24
CA LYS A 76 -13.11 -0.11 -2.36
C LYS A 76 -14.42 -0.57 -2.98
N PRO A 77 -15.04 -1.65 -2.49
CA PRO A 77 -16.33 -2.11 -3.01
C PRO A 77 -17.43 -1.06 -2.91
N GLU A 78 -17.32 -0.17 -1.92
CA GLU A 78 -18.27 0.91 -1.66
C GLU A 78 -18.12 2.11 -2.60
N ALA A 79 -17.01 2.23 -3.30
CA ALA A 79 -16.79 3.31 -4.25
C ALA A 79 -17.50 3.02 -5.59
N PRO A 80 -17.99 4.06 -6.30
CA PRO A 80 -18.71 3.86 -7.55
C PRO A 80 -17.80 3.30 -8.65
N GLU A 81 -18.39 2.54 -9.57
CA GLU A 81 -17.67 2.00 -10.73
C GLU A 81 -17.09 3.11 -11.62
N SER A 82 -17.75 4.26 -11.70
CA SER A 82 -17.24 5.44 -12.41
C SER A 82 -15.91 5.94 -11.85
N ASP A 83 -15.60 5.64 -10.59
CA ASP A 83 -14.34 5.95 -9.93
C ASP A 83 -13.43 4.71 -9.83
N LEU A 84 -13.63 3.73 -10.70
CA LEU A 84 -12.87 2.47 -10.75
C LEU A 84 -12.76 1.79 -9.38
N SER A 85 -13.85 1.87 -8.59
CA SER A 85 -13.90 1.33 -7.23
C SER A 85 -12.75 1.82 -6.34
N GLY A 86 -12.28 3.04 -6.55
CA GLY A 86 -11.26 3.71 -5.74
C GLY A 86 -9.89 3.05 -5.73
N TRP A 87 -9.58 2.16 -6.69
CA TRP A 87 -8.30 1.46 -6.67
C TRP A 87 -7.10 2.40 -6.85
N GLN A 88 -7.29 3.51 -7.55
CA GLN A 88 -6.22 4.49 -7.80
C GLN A 88 -5.68 5.14 -6.54
N ASP A 89 -6.46 5.17 -5.46
CA ASP A 89 -6.08 5.83 -4.22
C ASP A 89 -5.00 5.07 -3.45
N SER A 90 -5.04 3.74 -3.45
CA SER A 90 -4.27 2.92 -2.52
C SER A 90 -3.67 1.65 -3.12
N ASN A 91 -3.86 1.38 -4.40
CA ASN A 91 -3.37 0.16 -5.02
C ASN A 91 -1.91 0.30 -5.45
N VAL A 92 -1.04 -0.59 -4.98
CA VAL A 92 0.40 -0.54 -5.26
C VAL A 92 0.75 -0.66 -6.74
N ASN A 93 -0.15 -1.17 -7.58
CA ASN A 93 0.08 -1.26 -9.02
C ASN A 93 0.28 0.12 -9.67
N ILE A 94 -0.22 1.18 -9.06
CA ILE A 94 0.04 2.57 -9.48
C ILE A 94 1.54 2.92 -9.41
N LEU A 95 2.27 2.28 -8.51
CA LEU A 95 3.67 2.57 -8.21
C LEU A 95 4.66 1.70 -9.00
N ILE A 96 4.18 0.69 -9.71
CA ILE A 96 4.99 -0.36 -10.31
C ILE A 96 5.17 -0.09 -11.81
N ASP A 97 6.42 -0.20 -12.27
CA ASP A 97 6.74 -0.12 -13.69
C ASP A 97 6.48 -1.45 -14.39
N TYR A 98 5.70 -1.41 -15.45
CA TYR A 98 5.44 -2.54 -16.34
C TYR A 98 6.22 -2.45 -17.66
N GLY A 99 7.08 -1.43 -17.82
CA GLY A 99 7.90 -1.20 -19.00
C GLY A 99 9.35 -1.67 -18.83
N GLU A 100 10.19 -0.85 -18.24
CA GLU A 100 11.63 -1.10 -18.21
C GLU A 100 12.08 -2.12 -17.15
N GLY A 101 11.39 -2.25 -16.05
CA GLY A 101 11.76 -3.15 -14.95
C GLY A 101 11.23 -4.58 -15.07
N VAL A 102 10.71 -4.99 -16.20
CA VAL A 102 10.11 -6.32 -16.38
C VAL A 102 11.16 -7.38 -16.72
N GLY A 103 10.93 -8.60 -16.24
CA GLY A 103 11.77 -9.74 -16.60
C GLY A 103 11.71 -10.02 -18.09
N LYS A 104 12.88 -10.18 -18.72
CA LYS A 104 13.01 -10.32 -20.18
C LYS A 104 12.29 -11.55 -20.74
N GLU A 105 12.15 -12.59 -19.94
CA GLU A 105 11.63 -13.89 -20.40
C GLU A 105 10.12 -13.99 -20.28
N LEU A 106 9.54 -13.51 -19.18
CA LEU A 106 8.13 -13.67 -18.87
C LEU A 106 7.37 -12.34 -18.77
N GLY A 107 8.05 -11.20 -18.91
CA GLY A 107 7.42 -9.89 -18.76
C GLY A 107 6.92 -9.61 -17.34
N THR A 108 7.44 -10.31 -16.34
CA THR A 108 7.01 -10.14 -14.95
C THR A 108 7.56 -8.85 -14.37
N PRO A 109 6.72 -7.95 -13.84
CA PRO A 109 7.19 -6.71 -13.23
C PRO A 109 7.95 -6.99 -11.92
N GLN A 110 8.86 -6.12 -11.56
CA GLN A 110 9.54 -6.14 -10.28
C GLN A 110 8.55 -5.70 -9.18
N LEU A 111 8.27 -6.59 -8.24
CA LEU A 111 7.32 -6.36 -7.15
C LEU A 111 7.99 -6.06 -5.81
N ARG A 112 9.30 -6.13 -5.74
CA ARG A 112 10.10 -5.93 -4.52
C ARG A 112 11.32 -5.06 -4.80
N GLY A 113 11.76 -4.33 -3.76
CA GLY A 113 12.95 -3.51 -3.89
C GLY A 113 12.76 -2.31 -4.82
N ILE A 114 11.56 -1.78 -4.90
CA ILE A 114 11.25 -0.59 -5.69
C ILE A 114 11.58 0.64 -4.86
N PRO A 115 12.45 1.54 -5.33
CA PRO A 115 12.71 2.77 -4.61
C PRO A 115 11.45 3.63 -4.48
N CYS A 116 11.17 4.08 -3.26
CA CYS A 116 10.02 4.93 -3.00
C CYS A 116 10.35 6.02 -1.98
N ARG A 117 9.49 7.02 -1.92
CA ARG A 117 9.50 8.06 -0.91
C ARG A 117 8.23 7.95 -0.08
N ILE A 118 8.34 8.18 1.22
CA ILE A 118 7.20 8.19 2.13
C ILE A 118 7.12 9.54 2.84
N CYS A 119 5.94 10.10 2.97
CA CYS A 119 5.72 11.34 3.71
C CYS A 119 4.34 11.34 4.36
N PRO A 120 4.16 12.11 5.45
CA PRO A 120 2.84 12.25 6.07
C PRO A 120 1.80 12.77 5.09
N SER A 121 0.59 12.26 5.16
CA SER A 121 -0.55 12.78 4.41
C SER A 121 -1.35 13.72 5.30
N ALA A 122 -1.73 14.88 4.76
CA ALA A 122 -2.61 15.82 5.44
C ALA A 122 -4.08 15.39 5.42
N GLN A 123 -4.43 14.34 4.66
CA GLN A 123 -5.81 13.87 4.50
C GLN A 123 -5.97 12.50 5.16
N SER A 124 -6.92 12.42 6.07
CA SER A 124 -7.52 11.15 6.47
C SER A 124 -8.51 10.73 5.37
N MET A 125 -8.25 9.62 4.77
CA MET A 125 -9.20 9.07 3.78
C MET A 125 -10.28 8.23 4.44
#